data_579ac4c5bf9867244f70d9457ef8f2bd
#
_entry.id   579ac4c5bf9867244f70d9457ef8f2bd
#
_cell.length_a   1.000
_cell.length_b   1.000
_cell.length_c   1.000
_cell.angle_alpha   90.00
_cell.angle_beta   90.00
_cell.angle_gamma   90.00
#
_symmetry.space_group_name_H-M   'P 1'
#
loop_
_entity.id
_entity.type
_entity.pdbx_description
1 polymer ?
#
loop_
_entity_poly.entity_id
_entity_poly.type
_entity_poly.pdbx_seq_one_letter_code
_entity_poly.pdbx_strand_id
1 'polypeptide(L)'
;IGLTVLVAVAAVGAYTLGASISSWNDRPSTAATPTVHPAPMPSASSEPPMSGGYVIGPDGVLVRPAEFAADTYTKPELPEEAKENSERGAEAAAEHYLALLVYAWNTGDTQPFADMSSPTSKFASDYIADVTKQYKDGWTHGLESNITHVLRVEPIEANGKDVPEGSILVKFRIESSDGVSCTKTKLDTASTSYESTLTFIMTWTDNGWVETQGRVIGDNEG
;
A
#
# COMPACT_ATOMS: atom_id res chain seq x y z
N ILE A 1 21.31 -4.66 23.15
CA ILE A 1 20.85 -3.25 23.06
C ILE A 1 19.78 -3.26 22.00
N GLY A 2 18.50 -3.22 22.45
CA GLY A 2 17.35 -3.28 21.55
C GLY A 2 17.14 -1.93 20.88
N LEU A 3 16.94 -1.92 19.59
CA LEU A 3 16.50 -0.76 18.84
C LEU A 3 15.01 -0.93 18.53
N THR A 4 14.21 -0.18 19.24
CA THR A 4 12.75 -0.08 19.05
C THR A 4 12.51 0.91 17.92
N VAL A 5 11.95 0.44 16.80
CA VAL A 5 11.47 1.33 15.74
C VAL A 5 10.11 1.87 16.17
N LEU A 6 10.07 3.15 16.49
CA LEU A 6 8.86 3.90 16.78
C LEU A 6 8.29 4.44 15.47
N VAL A 7 7.15 3.90 15.05
CA VAL A 7 6.34 4.51 14.00
C VAL A 7 5.60 5.68 14.63
N ALA A 8 5.94 6.89 14.26
CA ALA A 8 5.27 8.10 14.71
C ALA A 8 3.97 8.29 13.92
N VAL A 9 2.84 7.96 14.55
CA VAL A 9 1.51 8.38 14.06
C VAL A 9 1.30 9.83 14.48
N ALA A 10 1.35 10.76 13.54
CA ALA A 10 1.00 12.15 13.78
C ALA A 10 -0.52 12.30 13.93
N ALA A 11 -1.00 12.46 15.15
CA ALA A 11 -2.37 12.87 15.44
C ALA A 11 -2.51 14.38 15.19
N VAL A 12 -3.28 14.76 14.17
CA VAL A 12 -3.68 16.16 13.94
C VAL A 12 -4.91 16.46 14.75
N GLY A 13 -4.75 17.40 15.68
CA GLY A 13 -5.77 17.84 16.62
C GLY A 13 -6.92 18.60 15.95
N ALA A 14 -8.12 18.32 16.46
CA ALA A 14 -9.34 19.04 16.15
C ALA A 14 -9.32 20.44 16.75
N TYR A 15 -9.49 21.47 15.93
CA TYR A 15 -9.87 22.81 16.40
C TYR A 15 -11.38 22.98 16.32
N THR A 16 -12.00 23.01 17.48
CA THR A 16 -13.37 23.48 17.65
C THR A 16 -13.36 25.01 17.78
N LEU A 17 -13.97 25.74 16.88
CA LEU A 17 -14.38 27.11 17.12
C LEU A 17 -15.90 27.17 17.06
N GLY A 18 -16.47 27.30 18.24
CA GLY A 18 -17.85 27.69 18.40
C GLY A 18 -18.05 29.17 18.08
N ALA A 19 -19.12 29.47 17.40
CA ALA A 19 -19.70 30.83 17.39
C ALA A 19 -21.21 30.74 17.46
N SER A 20 -21.69 31.06 18.63
CA SER A 20 -23.10 31.34 18.92
C SER A 20 -23.48 32.65 18.25
N ILE A 21 -24.59 32.69 17.55
CA ILE A 21 -25.35 33.94 17.32
C ILE A 21 -26.79 33.70 17.65
N SER A 22 -27.18 34.30 18.71
CA SER A 22 -28.55 34.39 19.25
C SER A 22 -29.40 35.36 18.48
N SER A 23 -30.68 35.00 18.40
CA SER A 23 -31.87 35.85 18.42
C SER A 23 -32.00 37.03 17.46
N TRP A 24 -33.00 36.95 16.61
CA TRP A 24 -33.80 38.14 16.28
C TRP A 24 -35.26 37.78 16.03
N ASN A 25 -36.06 38.24 16.98
CA ASN A 25 -37.43 38.78 16.89
C ASN A 25 -38.62 37.86 16.60
N ASP A 26 -39.35 37.71 17.70
CA ASP A 26 -40.80 37.55 17.77
C ASP A 26 -41.58 38.60 16.99
N ARG A 27 -42.48 38.17 16.13
CA ARG A 27 -43.72 38.90 15.80
C ARG A 27 -44.83 37.91 15.61
N PRO A 28 -45.97 38.08 16.33
CA PRO A 28 -47.17 37.29 16.08
C PRO A 28 -47.87 37.82 14.84
N SER A 29 -48.14 36.99 13.87
CA SER A 29 -49.08 37.28 12.81
C SER A 29 -50.11 36.18 12.70
N THR A 30 -51.32 36.52 13.09
CA THR A 30 -52.53 35.78 12.80
C THR A 30 -52.78 35.76 11.31
N ALA A 31 -52.75 34.63 10.64
CA ALA A 31 -53.36 34.43 9.34
C ALA A 31 -53.60 32.96 9.02
N ALA A 32 -54.88 32.68 8.79
CA ALA A 32 -55.47 31.62 7.96
C ALA A 32 -54.65 30.32 7.72
N THR A 33 -55.23 29.25 8.17
CA THR A 33 -54.84 27.87 7.86
C THR A 33 -55.02 27.58 6.37
N PRO A 34 -53.96 27.44 5.56
CA PRO A 34 -54.07 26.79 4.27
C PRO A 34 -54.03 25.29 4.46
N THR A 35 -54.99 24.62 3.90
CA THR A 35 -54.98 23.15 3.74
C THR A 35 -53.85 22.79 2.84
N VAL A 36 -52.69 22.36 3.44
CA VAL A 36 -51.56 21.88 2.70
C VAL A 36 -51.86 20.47 2.26
N HIS A 37 -52.10 20.26 0.98
CA HIS A 37 -51.98 18.94 0.40
C HIS A 37 -50.48 18.47 0.64
N PRO A 38 -50.26 17.27 1.18
CA PRO A 38 -48.91 16.77 1.29
C PRO A 38 -48.36 16.67 -0.14
N ALA A 39 -47.31 17.43 -0.41
CA ALA A 39 -46.52 17.27 -1.61
C ALA A 39 -46.03 15.82 -1.62
N PRO A 40 -45.98 15.15 -2.78
CA PRO A 40 -45.38 13.81 -2.85
C PRO A 40 -43.95 13.93 -2.31
N MET A 41 -43.64 13.12 -1.29
CA MET A 41 -42.28 12.97 -0.81
C MET A 41 -41.42 12.58 -2.02
N PRO A 42 -40.30 13.26 -2.26
CA PRO A 42 -39.38 12.82 -3.28
C PRO A 42 -39.01 11.36 -2.95
N SER A 43 -39.22 10.47 -3.91
CA SER A 43 -38.75 9.09 -3.82
C SER A 43 -37.29 9.16 -3.39
N ALA A 44 -36.96 8.45 -2.32
CA ALA A 44 -35.56 8.34 -1.91
C ALA A 44 -34.74 7.92 -3.13
N SER A 45 -33.78 8.74 -3.50
CA SER A 45 -32.86 8.42 -4.58
C SER A 45 -32.27 7.04 -4.29
N SER A 46 -32.41 6.12 -5.23
CA SER A 46 -31.81 4.79 -5.13
C SER A 46 -30.30 4.83 -5.47
N GLU A 47 -29.74 6.01 -5.62
CA GLU A 47 -28.30 6.16 -5.87
C GLU A 47 -27.50 5.79 -4.61
N PRO A 48 -26.42 5.01 -4.79
CA PRO A 48 -25.55 4.66 -3.67
C PRO A 48 -24.97 5.91 -2.99
N PRO A 49 -24.69 5.85 -1.70
CA PRO A 49 -24.01 6.95 -1.00
C PRO A 49 -22.69 7.31 -1.68
N MET A 50 -22.35 8.60 -1.72
CA MET A 50 -21.13 9.12 -2.32
C MET A 50 -20.25 9.78 -1.27
N SER A 51 -18.92 9.60 -1.37
CA SER A 51 -17.93 10.27 -0.54
C SER A 51 -16.73 10.72 -1.38
N GLY A 52 -16.50 12.04 -1.43
CA GLY A 52 -15.39 12.61 -2.22
C GLY A 52 -15.43 12.27 -3.71
N GLY A 53 -16.61 12.05 -4.29
CA GLY A 53 -16.77 11.60 -5.68
C GLY A 53 -16.79 10.08 -5.86
N TYR A 54 -16.56 9.32 -4.78
CA TYR A 54 -16.57 7.84 -4.80
C TYR A 54 -17.89 7.28 -4.27
N VAL A 55 -18.33 6.18 -4.87
CA VAL A 55 -19.49 5.41 -4.40
C VAL A 55 -19.09 4.63 -3.15
N ILE A 56 -19.95 4.65 -2.12
CA ILE A 56 -19.78 3.78 -0.94
C ILE A 56 -20.41 2.42 -1.24
N GLY A 57 -19.62 1.36 -1.17
CA GLY A 57 -20.08 -0.01 -1.37
C GLY A 57 -20.98 -0.52 -0.24
N PRO A 58 -21.63 -1.68 -0.43
CA PRO A 58 -22.53 -2.28 0.56
C PRO A 58 -21.78 -2.73 1.84
N ASP A 59 -20.48 -2.91 1.77
CA ASP A 59 -19.56 -3.23 2.87
C ASP A 59 -19.09 -1.98 3.66
N GLY A 60 -19.51 -0.78 3.22
CA GLY A 60 -19.11 0.49 3.83
C GLY A 60 -17.71 0.97 3.41
N VAL A 61 -17.12 0.35 2.39
CA VAL A 61 -15.85 0.75 1.79
C VAL A 61 -16.12 1.54 0.52
N LEU A 62 -15.27 2.52 0.17
CA LEU A 62 -15.35 3.20 -1.12
C LEU A 62 -15.08 2.18 -2.24
N VAL A 63 -15.91 2.22 -3.26
CA VAL A 63 -15.73 1.39 -4.45
C VAL A 63 -14.48 1.88 -5.19
N ARG A 64 -13.55 0.97 -5.41
CA ARG A 64 -12.34 1.23 -6.20
C ARG A 64 -12.73 1.56 -7.63
N PRO A 65 -12.15 2.62 -8.27
CA PRO A 65 -12.43 2.94 -9.67
C PRO A 65 -12.08 1.77 -10.59
N ALA A 66 -12.94 1.53 -11.60
CA ALA A 66 -12.80 0.38 -12.48
C ALA A 66 -11.50 0.40 -13.31
N GLU A 67 -11.02 1.60 -13.66
CA GLU A 67 -9.75 1.79 -14.37
C GLU A 67 -8.52 1.34 -13.56
N PHE A 68 -8.67 1.23 -12.24
CA PHE A 68 -7.62 0.76 -11.33
C PHE A 68 -8.00 -0.57 -10.65
N ALA A 69 -8.96 -1.30 -11.18
CA ALA A 69 -9.33 -2.60 -10.63
C ALA A 69 -8.13 -3.56 -10.57
N ALA A 70 -8.14 -4.51 -9.64
CA ALA A 70 -7.00 -5.40 -9.43
C ALA A 70 -6.62 -6.21 -10.68
N ASP A 71 -7.60 -6.57 -11.51
CA ASP A 71 -7.43 -7.30 -12.76
C ASP A 71 -6.85 -6.47 -13.92
N THR A 72 -6.71 -5.15 -13.74
CA THR A 72 -6.00 -4.28 -14.70
C THR A 72 -4.48 -4.37 -14.57
N TYR A 73 -3.99 -4.92 -13.44
CA TYR A 73 -2.57 -5.10 -13.19
C TYR A 73 -2.11 -6.49 -13.63
N THR A 74 -1.09 -6.53 -14.48
CA THR A 74 -0.50 -7.79 -14.92
C THR A 74 0.52 -8.27 -13.91
N LYS A 75 0.41 -9.56 -13.52
CA LYS A 75 1.43 -10.18 -12.68
C LYS A 75 2.79 -10.18 -13.38
N PRO A 76 3.86 -9.70 -12.75
CA PRO A 76 5.21 -9.76 -13.31
C PRO A 76 5.62 -11.19 -13.67
N GLU A 77 6.26 -11.38 -14.81
CA GLU A 77 6.84 -12.65 -15.22
C GLU A 77 8.31 -12.71 -14.79
N LEU A 78 8.75 -13.87 -14.31
CA LEU A 78 10.15 -14.09 -13.92
C LEU A 78 11.05 -14.00 -15.16
N PRO A 79 12.03 -13.09 -15.20
CA PRO A 79 12.94 -12.97 -16.33
C PRO A 79 13.86 -14.19 -16.46
N GLU A 80 14.32 -14.47 -17.67
CA GLU A 80 15.17 -15.65 -17.93
C GLU A 80 16.49 -15.59 -17.15
N GLU A 81 17.08 -14.40 -17.01
CA GLU A 81 18.30 -14.17 -16.25
C GLU A 81 18.15 -14.59 -14.78
N ALA A 82 16.97 -14.41 -14.19
CA ALA A 82 16.68 -14.83 -12.82
C ALA A 82 16.66 -16.36 -12.62
N LYS A 83 16.74 -17.14 -13.69
CA LYS A 83 16.83 -18.60 -13.63
C LYS A 83 18.25 -19.12 -13.54
N GLU A 84 19.24 -18.24 -13.51
CA GLU A 84 20.65 -18.59 -13.41
C GLU A 84 21.17 -18.42 -11.98
N ASN A 85 21.98 -19.40 -11.51
CA ASN A 85 22.72 -19.26 -10.26
C ASN A 85 23.98 -18.40 -10.49
N SER A 86 23.81 -17.10 -10.55
CA SER A 86 24.86 -16.12 -10.80
C SER A 86 24.54 -14.79 -10.12
N GLU A 87 25.50 -13.87 -9.99
CA GLU A 87 25.25 -12.51 -9.50
C GLU A 87 24.22 -11.78 -10.35
N ARG A 88 24.27 -11.93 -11.67
CA ARG A 88 23.28 -11.35 -12.60
C ARG A 88 21.89 -11.98 -12.39
N GLY A 89 21.83 -13.29 -12.14
CA GLY A 89 20.59 -13.98 -11.82
C GLY A 89 19.97 -13.49 -10.51
N ALA A 90 20.80 -13.28 -9.48
CA ALA A 90 20.35 -12.74 -8.19
C ALA A 90 19.82 -11.29 -8.33
N GLU A 91 20.50 -10.46 -9.12
CA GLU A 91 20.06 -9.10 -9.43
C GLU A 91 18.69 -9.11 -10.10
N ALA A 92 18.54 -9.87 -11.21
CA ALA A 92 17.28 -9.98 -11.94
C ALA A 92 16.15 -10.57 -11.07
N ALA A 93 16.47 -11.53 -10.18
CA ALA A 93 15.51 -12.08 -9.23
C ALA A 93 15.09 -11.06 -8.17
N ALA A 94 16.00 -10.22 -7.70
CA ALA A 94 15.71 -9.15 -6.74
C ALA A 94 14.86 -8.04 -7.37
N GLU A 95 15.13 -7.67 -8.63
CA GLU A 95 14.29 -6.76 -9.41
C GLU A 95 12.86 -7.30 -9.55
N HIS A 96 12.75 -8.58 -9.93
CA HIS A 96 11.45 -9.25 -10.03
C HIS A 96 10.72 -9.31 -8.69
N TYR A 97 11.43 -9.57 -7.60
CA TYR A 97 10.88 -9.60 -6.25
C TYR A 97 10.29 -8.24 -5.83
N LEU A 98 10.96 -7.13 -6.16
CA LEU A 98 10.41 -5.79 -5.97
C LEU A 98 9.15 -5.58 -6.80
N ALA A 99 9.14 -6.03 -8.06
CA ALA A 99 7.95 -5.92 -8.92
C ALA A 99 6.76 -6.72 -8.36
N LEU A 100 7.00 -7.90 -7.77
CA LEU A 100 5.97 -8.68 -7.08
C LEU A 100 5.42 -7.98 -5.83
N LEU A 101 6.27 -7.26 -5.09
CA LEU A 101 5.83 -6.45 -3.95
C LEU A 101 4.92 -5.30 -4.40
N VAL A 102 5.28 -4.59 -5.48
CA VAL A 102 4.45 -3.55 -6.10
C VAL A 102 3.13 -4.11 -6.59
N TYR A 103 3.16 -5.27 -7.24
CA TYR A 103 1.96 -5.98 -7.68
C TYR A 103 1.04 -6.34 -6.51
N ALA A 104 1.59 -6.88 -5.42
CA ALA A 104 0.84 -7.23 -4.22
C ALA A 104 0.13 -6.00 -3.62
N TRP A 105 0.81 -4.86 -3.53
CA TRP A 105 0.22 -3.62 -3.04
C TRP A 105 -0.91 -3.10 -3.95
N ASN A 106 -0.77 -3.23 -5.27
CA ASN A 106 -1.78 -2.75 -6.22
C ASN A 106 -2.97 -3.72 -6.40
N THR A 107 -2.84 -4.99 -6.02
CA THR A 107 -3.89 -6.00 -6.28
C THR A 107 -4.48 -6.64 -5.04
N GLY A 108 -3.73 -6.67 -3.93
CA GLY A 108 -4.02 -7.46 -2.75
C GLY A 108 -3.59 -8.93 -2.86
N ASP A 109 -3.12 -9.36 -4.03
CA ASP A 109 -2.61 -10.73 -4.23
C ASP A 109 -1.15 -10.82 -3.77
N THR A 110 -0.97 -11.33 -2.56
CA THR A 110 0.35 -11.51 -1.93
C THR A 110 1.01 -12.85 -2.28
N GLN A 111 0.30 -13.78 -2.93
CA GLN A 111 0.81 -15.14 -3.13
C GLN A 111 2.09 -15.18 -3.97
N PRO A 112 2.19 -14.49 -5.13
CA PRO A 112 3.42 -14.51 -5.93
C PRO A 112 4.64 -13.97 -5.18
N PHE A 113 4.45 -12.95 -4.34
CA PHE A 113 5.50 -12.41 -3.48
C PHE A 113 5.90 -13.40 -2.37
N ALA A 114 4.92 -14.05 -1.74
CA ALA A 114 5.16 -15.06 -0.73
C ALA A 114 5.89 -16.30 -1.28
N ASP A 115 5.56 -16.74 -2.50
CA ASP A 115 6.17 -17.90 -3.15
C ASP A 115 7.68 -17.71 -3.39
N MET A 116 8.14 -16.47 -3.51
CA MET A 116 9.54 -16.11 -3.70
C MET A 116 10.23 -15.66 -2.42
N SER A 117 9.56 -15.80 -1.27
CA SER A 117 10.06 -15.42 0.04
C SER A 117 10.39 -16.63 0.89
N SER A 118 11.45 -16.53 1.71
CA SER A 118 11.69 -17.52 2.76
C SER A 118 10.57 -17.46 3.80
N PRO A 119 10.09 -18.61 4.30
CA PRO A 119 9.12 -18.65 5.40
C PRO A 119 9.60 -17.96 6.68
N THR A 120 10.92 -17.75 6.80
CA THR A 120 11.53 -17.05 7.95
C THR A 120 11.85 -15.59 7.69
N SER A 121 11.58 -15.08 6.48
CA SER A 121 11.80 -13.67 6.16
C SER A 121 10.83 -12.79 6.94
N LYS A 122 11.40 -11.96 7.83
CA LYS A 122 10.61 -10.97 8.55
C LYS A 122 10.12 -9.86 7.61
N PHE A 123 10.95 -9.47 6.65
CA PHE A 123 10.59 -8.50 5.63
C PHE A 123 9.32 -8.93 4.88
N ALA A 124 9.33 -10.15 4.33
CA ALA A 124 8.19 -10.67 3.61
C ALA A 124 6.93 -10.77 4.49
N SER A 125 7.07 -11.33 5.69
CA SER A 125 5.94 -11.49 6.60
C SER A 125 5.29 -10.18 7.01
N ASP A 126 6.08 -9.14 7.24
CA ASP A 126 5.58 -7.80 7.60
C ASP A 126 4.80 -7.19 6.41
N TYR A 127 5.36 -7.21 5.19
CA TYR A 127 4.68 -6.67 4.01
C TYR A 127 3.42 -7.45 3.64
N ILE A 128 3.42 -8.77 3.73
CA ILE A 128 2.24 -9.60 3.51
C ILE A 128 1.13 -9.25 4.52
N ALA A 129 1.50 -9.06 5.79
CA ALA A 129 0.55 -8.67 6.83
C ALA A 129 -0.04 -7.27 6.57
N ASP A 130 0.79 -6.31 6.16
CA ASP A 130 0.36 -4.95 5.87
C ASP A 130 -0.57 -4.89 4.63
N VAL A 131 -0.23 -5.57 3.54
CA VAL A 131 -1.10 -5.69 2.36
C VAL A 131 -2.42 -6.36 2.72
N THR A 132 -2.37 -7.48 3.45
CA THR A 132 -3.57 -8.20 3.88
C THR A 132 -4.47 -7.32 4.75
N LYS A 133 -3.88 -6.54 5.66
CA LYS A 133 -4.61 -5.60 6.51
C LYS A 133 -5.24 -4.47 5.69
N GLN A 134 -4.52 -3.92 4.72
CA GLN A 134 -5.01 -2.86 3.82
C GLN A 134 -6.23 -3.34 3.03
N TYR A 135 -6.15 -4.54 2.46
CA TYR A 135 -7.23 -5.10 1.62
C TYR A 135 -8.40 -5.70 2.39
N LYS A 136 -8.31 -5.79 3.72
CA LYS A 136 -9.43 -6.20 4.56
C LYS A 136 -10.57 -5.16 4.56
N ASP A 137 -10.24 -3.88 4.64
CA ASP A 137 -11.20 -2.78 4.77
C ASP A 137 -10.94 -1.66 3.74
N GLY A 138 -10.22 -1.95 2.65
CA GLY A 138 -9.83 -0.94 1.68
C GLY A 138 -9.13 -1.49 0.46
N TRP A 139 -8.37 -0.64 -0.20
CA TRP A 139 -7.61 -0.94 -1.40
C TRP A 139 -6.49 0.09 -1.61
N THR A 140 -5.54 -0.25 -2.48
CA THR A 140 -4.49 0.66 -2.96
C THR A 140 -4.38 0.55 -4.47
N HIS A 141 -4.04 1.64 -5.15
CA HIS A 141 -3.69 1.63 -6.57
C HIS A 141 -2.67 2.70 -6.92
N GLY A 142 -1.96 2.48 -8.02
CA GLY A 142 -0.97 3.44 -8.52
C GLY A 142 0.27 3.56 -7.64
N LEU A 143 0.52 2.56 -6.76
CA LEU A 143 1.80 2.44 -6.08
C LEU A 143 2.86 2.03 -7.11
N GLU A 144 3.99 2.73 -7.11
CA GLU A 144 5.11 2.49 -8.00
C GLU A 144 6.42 2.45 -7.22
N SER A 145 7.36 1.62 -7.66
CA SER A 145 8.74 1.62 -7.19
C SER A 145 9.66 1.32 -8.36
N ASN A 146 10.55 2.26 -8.64
CA ASN A 146 11.47 2.19 -9.76
C ASN A 146 12.91 2.13 -9.26
N ILE A 147 13.69 1.17 -9.76
CA ILE A 147 15.11 1.08 -9.48
C ILE A 147 15.82 2.17 -10.28
N THR A 148 16.46 3.11 -9.59
CA THR A 148 17.24 4.18 -10.22
C THR A 148 18.71 3.81 -10.36
N HIS A 149 19.26 3.02 -9.43
CA HIS A 149 20.65 2.55 -9.44
C HIS A 149 20.78 1.19 -8.78
N VAL A 150 21.58 0.33 -9.39
CA VAL A 150 22.12 -0.86 -8.73
C VAL A 150 23.38 -0.43 -7.97
N LEU A 151 23.34 -0.51 -6.65
CA LEU A 151 24.41 -0.04 -5.79
C LEU A 151 25.42 -1.13 -5.48
N ARG A 152 24.95 -2.37 -5.38
CA ARG A 152 25.81 -3.51 -5.00
C ARG A 152 25.16 -4.82 -5.39
N VAL A 153 25.94 -5.72 -5.94
CA VAL A 153 25.61 -7.14 -6.14
C VAL A 153 26.87 -7.91 -5.82
N GLU A 154 26.84 -8.73 -4.78
CA GLU A 154 28.01 -9.50 -4.39
C GLU A 154 27.64 -10.74 -3.58
N PRO A 155 28.37 -11.84 -3.72
CA PRO A 155 28.27 -12.98 -2.84
C PRO A 155 28.59 -12.58 -1.40
N ILE A 156 27.87 -13.14 -0.45
CA ILE A 156 28.13 -12.96 0.98
C ILE A 156 28.37 -14.30 1.66
N GLU A 157 29.23 -14.28 2.67
CA GLU A 157 29.53 -15.48 3.44
C GLU A 157 28.34 -15.91 4.30
N ALA A 158 28.05 -17.21 4.28
CA ALA A 158 27.06 -17.78 5.16
C ALA A 158 27.48 -17.61 6.63
N ASN A 159 26.52 -17.26 7.48
CA ASN A 159 26.79 -17.12 8.92
C ASN A 159 26.15 -18.25 9.76
N GLY A 160 25.59 -19.27 9.08
CA GLY A 160 24.99 -20.44 9.71
C GLY A 160 23.70 -20.18 10.48
N LYS A 161 23.24 -18.92 10.53
CA LYS A 161 22.05 -18.51 11.28
C LYS A 161 21.03 -17.77 10.39
N ASP A 162 21.44 -16.65 9.83
CA ASP A 162 20.54 -15.74 9.13
C ASP A 162 20.88 -15.58 7.63
N VAL A 163 22.07 -16.02 7.23
CA VAL A 163 22.55 -15.99 5.85
C VAL A 163 22.90 -17.42 5.42
N PRO A 164 22.09 -18.06 4.58
CA PRO A 164 22.38 -19.38 4.03
C PRO A 164 23.57 -19.37 3.06
N GLU A 165 24.09 -20.56 2.73
CA GLU A 165 25.05 -20.73 1.64
C GLU A 165 24.43 -20.37 0.29
N GLY A 166 25.24 -19.84 -0.64
CA GLY A 166 24.76 -19.42 -1.96
C GLY A 166 23.98 -18.11 -1.94
N SER A 167 24.12 -17.32 -0.87
CA SER A 167 23.47 -16.02 -0.76
C SER A 167 24.25 -14.91 -1.46
N ILE A 168 23.52 -14.05 -2.13
CA ILE A 168 24.01 -12.84 -2.78
C ILE A 168 23.27 -11.64 -2.21
N LEU A 169 24.02 -10.62 -1.79
CA LEU A 169 23.48 -9.33 -1.40
C LEU A 169 23.22 -8.50 -2.64
N VAL A 170 21.99 -8.03 -2.79
CA VAL A 170 21.59 -7.10 -3.84
C VAL A 170 21.09 -5.81 -3.20
N LYS A 171 21.63 -4.67 -3.62
CA LYS A 171 21.29 -3.37 -3.07
C LYS A 171 20.95 -2.38 -4.18
N PHE A 172 19.79 -1.76 -4.04
CA PHE A 172 19.26 -0.79 -4.98
C PHE A 172 19.04 0.57 -4.34
N ARG A 173 19.16 1.62 -5.15
CA ARG A 173 18.48 2.89 -4.94
C ARG A 173 17.15 2.79 -5.68
N ILE A 174 16.07 3.12 -4.99
CA ILE A 174 14.74 3.13 -5.58
C ILE A 174 14.06 4.48 -5.35
N GLU A 175 13.24 4.88 -6.30
CA GLU A 175 12.26 5.95 -6.18
C GLU A 175 10.88 5.32 -6.13
N SER A 176 10.11 5.65 -5.10
CA SER A 176 8.78 5.09 -4.85
C SER A 176 7.72 6.17 -4.74
N SER A 177 6.49 5.81 -5.07
CA SER A 177 5.29 6.62 -4.90
C SER A 177 4.19 5.74 -4.31
N ASP A 178 3.53 6.23 -3.25
CA ASP A 178 2.51 5.45 -2.52
C ASP A 178 1.19 5.29 -3.28
N GLY A 179 1.00 6.07 -4.36
CA GLY A 179 -0.26 6.05 -5.11
C GLY A 179 -1.44 6.57 -4.29
N VAL A 180 -2.59 5.94 -4.46
CA VAL A 180 -3.83 6.26 -3.74
C VAL A 180 -4.23 5.08 -2.90
N SER A 181 -4.51 5.30 -1.61
CA SER A 181 -5.05 4.28 -0.73
C SER A 181 -6.41 4.67 -0.16
N CYS A 182 -7.23 3.67 0.09
CA CYS A 182 -8.52 3.80 0.73
C CYS A 182 -8.58 2.90 1.95
N THR A 183 -9.09 3.41 3.06
CA THR A 183 -9.50 2.59 4.21
C THR A 183 -10.92 2.99 4.58
N LYS A 184 -11.87 2.09 4.39
CA LYS A 184 -13.32 2.36 4.51
C LYS A 184 -13.73 3.51 3.59
N THR A 185 -14.07 4.68 4.15
CA THR A 185 -14.48 5.88 3.41
C THR A 185 -13.41 6.98 3.41
N LYS A 186 -12.21 6.69 3.93
CA LYS A 186 -11.11 7.64 3.98
C LYS A 186 -10.13 7.34 2.85
N LEU A 187 -9.92 8.34 1.99
CA LEU A 187 -8.89 8.33 0.96
C LEU A 187 -7.63 9.01 1.47
N ASP A 188 -6.50 8.43 1.13
CA ASP A 188 -5.20 9.07 1.15
C ASP A 188 -4.71 9.19 -0.29
N THR A 189 -4.60 10.43 -0.76
CA THR A 189 -4.18 10.78 -2.13
C THR A 189 -2.84 11.51 -2.15
N ALA A 190 -2.17 11.59 -1.01
CA ALA A 190 -0.87 12.23 -0.91
C ALA A 190 0.20 11.32 -1.54
N SER A 191 0.24 11.32 -2.86
CA SER A 191 1.30 10.67 -3.63
C SER A 191 2.56 11.53 -3.50
N THR A 192 3.36 11.27 -2.48
CA THR A 192 4.71 11.81 -2.36
C THR A 192 5.69 10.80 -2.97
N SER A 193 6.52 11.28 -3.90
CA SER A 193 7.67 10.50 -4.37
C SER A 193 8.78 10.63 -3.33
N TYR A 194 9.42 9.54 -3.00
CA TYR A 194 10.53 9.48 -2.06
C TYR A 194 11.59 8.48 -2.53
N GLU A 195 12.84 8.78 -2.18
CA GLU A 195 13.95 7.88 -2.44
C GLU A 195 14.25 7.03 -1.22
N SER A 196 14.67 5.80 -1.46
CA SER A 196 15.14 4.91 -0.41
C SER A 196 16.19 3.93 -0.93
N THR A 197 16.90 3.32 0.01
CA THR A 197 17.83 2.24 -0.28
C THR A 197 17.19 0.92 0.12
N LEU A 198 17.03 0.03 -0.85
CA LEU A 198 16.50 -1.31 -0.68
C LEU A 198 17.64 -2.33 -0.73
N THR A 199 17.68 -3.23 0.22
CA THR A 199 18.66 -4.32 0.27
C THR A 199 17.93 -5.64 0.41
N PHE A 200 18.28 -6.60 -0.46
CA PHE A 200 17.83 -7.99 -0.36
C PHE A 200 19.01 -8.93 -0.21
N ILE A 201 18.82 -10.01 0.54
CA ILE A 201 19.64 -11.20 0.51
C ILE A 201 18.86 -12.25 -0.28
N MET A 202 19.36 -12.52 -1.49
CA MET A 202 18.81 -13.53 -2.38
C MET A 202 19.61 -14.81 -2.21
N THR A 203 18.94 -15.94 -1.93
CA THR A 203 19.59 -17.23 -1.73
C THR A 203 19.19 -18.19 -2.83
N TRP A 204 20.17 -18.83 -3.46
CA TRP A 204 19.91 -19.86 -4.46
C TRP A 204 19.46 -21.16 -3.81
N THR A 205 18.38 -21.75 -4.30
CA THR A 205 17.82 -23.03 -3.87
C THR A 205 17.61 -23.95 -5.07
N ASP A 206 17.23 -25.19 -4.83
CA ASP A 206 16.88 -26.15 -5.91
C ASP A 206 15.72 -25.63 -6.80
N ASN A 207 14.91 -24.69 -6.31
CA ASN A 207 13.77 -24.12 -7.02
C ASN A 207 14.02 -22.70 -7.56
N GLY A 208 15.26 -22.22 -7.52
CA GLY A 208 15.64 -20.87 -7.94
C GLY A 208 15.93 -19.93 -6.77
N TRP A 209 15.91 -18.62 -7.05
CA TRP A 209 16.17 -17.58 -6.06
C TRP A 209 15.01 -17.38 -5.11
N VAL A 210 15.35 -17.25 -3.82
CA VAL A 210 14.39 -16.95 -2.74
C VAL A 210 14.95 -15.78 -1.92
N GLU A 211 14.13 -14.79 -1.62
CA GLU A 211 14.48 -13.74 -0.67
C GLU A 211 14.49 -14.32 0.75
N THR A 212 15.58 -14.12 1.47
CA THR A 212 15.75 -14.59 2.85
C THR A 212 15.80 -13.46 3.86
N GLN A 213 16.21 -12.27 3.43
CA GLN A 213 16.18 -11.05 4.23
C GLN A 213 16.01 -9.83 3.33
N GLY A 214 15.18 -8.90 3.77
CA GLY A 214 15.01 -7.60 3.13
C GLY A 214 15.10 -6.44 4.12
N ARG A 215 15.52 -5.27 3.62
CA ARG A 215 15.57 -4.04 4.40
C ARG A 215 15.39 -2.83 3.50
N VAL A 216 14.55 -1.89 3.94
CA VAL A 216 14.42 -0.55 3.36
C VAL A 216 14.97 0.47 4.35
N ILE A 217 15.74 1.43 3.83
CA ILE A 217 16.27 2.57 4.59
C ILE A 217 15.88 3.83 3.82
N GLY A 218 15.05 4.68 4.42
CA GLY A 218 14.72 6.00 3.87
C GLY A 218 15.93 6.94 3.94
N ASP A 219 16.04 7.85 2.99
CA ASP A 219 17.18 8.79 2.92
C ASP A 219 17.25 9.78 4.11
N ASN A 220 16.19 9.86 4.91
CA ASN A 220 16.16 10.72 6.11
C ASN A 220 16.65 9.99 7.38
N GLU A 221 17.12 8.75 7.29
CA GLU A 221 17.60 7.92 8.42
C GLU A 221 19.11 7.64 8.36
N GLY A 222 19.88 8.40 7.59
CA GLY A 222 21.34 8.27 7.42
C GLY A 222 22.13 9.23 8.31
#